data_99d74d4213544d417b3b6aed89408753
#
_entry.id   99d74d4213544d417b3b6aed89408753
#
_cell.length_a   1.000
_cell.length_b   1.000
_cell.length_c   1.000
_cell.angle_alpha   90.00
_cell.angle_beta   90.00
_cell.angle_gamma   90.00
#
_symmetry.space_group_name_H-M   'P 1'
#
loop_
_entity.id
_entity.type
_entity.pdbx_description
1 polymer ?
#
loop_
_entity_poly.entity_id
_entity_poly.type
_entity_poly.pdbx_seq_one_letter_code
_entity_poly.pdbx_strand_id
1 'polypeptide(L)'
;MKIILILILTITGYTNTPYTLRCAEDKVSGCQILFKFGVNDDLNSSTYESIWNQGGAYNWNTFDGGILLEIASDDNTDAEEITLVGLDSSWNRQTETLSLNGQTPVTSSNTYLRLYSAYNSDSVDFEGNVYVANELSTWSAGVPQLTTGIVAKIDPLYQQTTQAVYSTGARERLYIYNFIPNTNNANEVRCVLYVREFGGVFRAQFLDMVNDDSSAVITSAIPLVVPQKSDIDVKCLSISGTPIFSLNYNGLQIDY
;
A
#
# COMPACT_ATOMS: atom_id res chain seq x y z
N MET A 1 37.74 -45.19 46.32
CA MET A 1 37.01 -45.07 45.04
C MET A 1 36.43 -43.67 44.98
N LYS A 2 37.06 -42.79 44.21
CA LYS A 2 36.56 -41.39 44.06
C LYS A 2 35.58 -41.37 42.93
N ILE A 3 34.32 -41.04 43.22
CA ILE A 3 33.27 -40.83 42.19
C ILE A 3 33.44 -39.41 41.61
N ILE A 4 33.82 -39.32 40.33
CA ILE A 4 33.86 -38.04 39.59
C ILE A 4 32.46 -37.82 39.06
N LEU A 5 31.75 -36.81 39.61
CA LEU A 5 30.47 -36.35 39.10
C LEU A 5 30.75 -35.43 37.89
N ILE A 6 30.50 -35.92 36.67
CA ILE A 6 30.56 -35.09 35.46
C ILE A 6 29.22 -34.35 35.32
N LEU A 7 29.23 -33.06 35.61
CA LEU A 7 28.11 -32.17 35.33
C LEU A 7 28.08 -31.84 33.83
N ILE A 8 27.20 -32.49 33.07
CA ILE A 8 26.96 -32.12 31.67
C ILE A 8 26.08 -30.90 31.67
N LEU A 9 26.69 -29.71 31.43
CA LEU A 9 25.99 -28.49 31.21
C LEU A 9 25.48 -28.51 29.73
N THR A 10 24.24 -28.87 29.52
CA THR A 10 23.60 -28.69 28.23
C THR A 10 23.37 -27.20 28.01
N ILE A 11 24.27 -26.56 27.30
CA ILE A 11 24.03 -25.20 26.73
C ILE A 11 22.99 -25.38 25.63
N THR A 12 21.72 -25.19 25.96
CA THR A 12 20.69 -24.94 24.93
C THR A 12 21.07 -23.60 24.32
N GLY A 13 21.68 -23.66 23.15
CA GLY A 13 21.96 -22.47 22.35
C GLY A 13 20.63 -21.78 22.03
N TYR A 14 20.34 -20.72 22.75
CA TYR A 14 19.31 -19.78 22.34
C TYR A 14 19.82 -19.15 21.03
N THR A 15 19.41 -19.68 19.90
CA THR A 15 19.51 -18.96 18.65
C THR A 15 18.57 -17.75 18.80
N ASN A 16 19.13 -16.57 19.07
CA ASN A 16 18.38 -15.33 19.08
C ASN A 16 17.90 -15.05 17.65
N THR A 17 16.77 -15.65 17.28
CA THR A 17 16.10 -15.31 16.03
C THR A 17 15.77 -13.83 16.06
N PRO A 18 16.20 -13.04 15.07
CA PRO A 18 15.91 -11.61 15.02
C PRO A 18 14.42 -11.31 15.20
N TYR A 19 14.09 -10.24 15.90
CA TYR A 19 12.71 -9.86 16.18
C TYR A 19 11.87 -9.77 14.91
N THR A 20 12.44 -9.19 13.85
CA THR A 20 11.80 -9.06 12.53
C THR A 20 11.43 -10.42 11.92
N LEU A 21 12.33 -11.42 12.05
CA LEU A 21 12.03 -12.76 11.54
C LEU A 21 10.94 -13.44 12.38
N ARG A 22 10.93 -13.23 13.68
CA ARG A 22 9.86 -13.74 14.54
C ARG A 22 8.49 -13.12 14.23
N CYS A 23 8.46 -11.84 13.86
CA CYS A 23 7.25 -11.19 13.36
C CYS A 23 6.81 -11.79 12.03
N ALA A 24 7.75 -12.01 11.09
CA ALA A 24 7.47 -12.62 9.80
C ALA A 24 6.95 -14.07 9.89
N GLU A 25 7.27 -14.76 10.97
CA GLU A 25 6.83 -16.13 11.26
C GLU A 25 5.59 -16.17 12.17
N ASP A 26 4.89 -15.05 12.37
CA ASP A 26 3.72 -14.90 13.25
C ASP A 26 3.96 -15.34 14.70
N LYS A 27 5.24 -15.33 15.15
CA LYS A 27 5.65 -15.71 16.49
C LYS A 27 5.59 -14.57 17.51
N VAL A 28 5.20 -13.38 17.06
CA VAL A 28 5.02 -12.19 17.90
C VAL A 28 3.62 -11.66 17.69
N SER A 29 2.79 -11.80 18.72
CA SER A 29 1.41 -11.29 18.68
C SER A 29 1.39 -9.78 18.42
N GLY A 30 0.50 -9.32 17.53
CA GLY A 30 0.35 -7.92 17.20
C GLY A 30 1.53 -7.35 16.39
N CYS A 31 2.39 -8.19 15.83
CA CYS A 31 3.45 -7.76 14.91
C CYS A 31 3.28 -8.42 13.54
N GLN A 32 3.32 -7.61 12.49
CA GLN A 32 3.25 -8.05 11.10
C GLN A 32 4.32 -7.34 10.26
N ILE A 33 4.73 -7.97 9.17
CA ILE A 33 5.55 -7.30 8.16
C ILE A 33 4.62 -6.60 7.17
N LEU A 34 4.82 -5.31 6.98
CA LEU A 34 4.18 -4.57 5.91
C LEU A 34 5.12 -4.54 4.70
N PHE A 35 4.63 -5.03 3.56
CA PHE A 35 5.18 -4.76 2.24
C PHE A 35 4.19 -3.89 1.48
N LYS A 36 4.65 -2.73 1.04
CA LYS A 36 3.84 -1.82 0.26
C LYS A 36 4.59 -1.43 -0.99
N PHE A 37 3.90 -1.47 -2.12
CA PHE A 37 4.48 -1.09 -3.40
C PHE A 37 3.48 -0.30 -4.24
N GLY A 38 3.99 0.51 -5.14
CA GLY A 38 3.22 1.24 -6.11
C GLY A 38 3.96 1.35 -7.43
N VAL A 39 3.19 1.54 -8.49
CA VAL A 39 3.70 1.78 -9.85
C VAL A 39 2.97 3.00 -10.40
N ASN A 40 3.69 3.86 -11.10
CA ASN A 40 3.15 4.90 -11.96
C ASN A 40 3.81 4.76 -13.32
N ASP A 41 3.01 4.42 -14.35
CA ASP A 41 3.51 4.09 -15.69
C ASP A 41 3.85 5.32 -16.53
N ASP A 42 3.52 6.52 -16.05
CA ASP A 42 3.52 7.76 -16.81
C ASP A 42 3.84 8.95 -15.87
N LEU A 43 4.91 8.79 -15.07
CA LEU A 43 5.26 9.78 -14.05
C LEU A 43 5.54 11.15 -14.67
N ASN A 44 4.79 12.15 -14.20
CA ASN A 44 4.82 13.51 -14.72
C ASN A 44 6.13 14.24 -14.41
N SER A 45 6.56 15.12 -15.33
CA SER A 45 7.76 15.95 -15.16
C SER A 45 7.50 17.38 -14.67
N SER A 46 6.23 17.73 -14.42
CA SER A 46 5.84 19.09 -14.02
C SER A 46 5.25 19.18 -12.62
N THR A 47 4.65 18.08 -12.14
CA THR A 47 3.95 18.01 -10.85
C THR A 47 4.29 16.73 -10.12
N TYR A 48 4.36 16.81 -8.80
CA TYR A 48 4.48 15.63 -7.96
C TYR A 48 3.21 14.80 -7.99
N GLU A 49 3.34 13.51 -8.30
CA GLU A 49 2.26 12.55 -8.33
C GLU A 49 2.45 11.48 -7.27
N SER A 50 1.35 10.99 -6.70
CA SER A 50 1.37 9.81 -5.84
C SER A 50 1.76 8.57 -6.68
N ILE A 51 2.45 7.62 -6.05
CA ILE A 51 2.86 6.41 -6.78
C ILE A 51 1.75 5.37 -6.70
N TRP A 52 0.95 5.34 -7.74
CA TRP A 52 -0.15 4.41 -7.96
C TRP A 52 -0.48 4.33 -9.47
N ASN A 53 -1.10 3.24 -9.89
CA ASN A 53 -1.33 2.95 -11.32
C ASN A 53 -2.46 3.76 -11.98
N GLN A 54 -3.19 4.59 -11.23
CA GLN A 54 -4.12 5.56 -11.82
C GLN A 54 -3.40 6.82 -12.28
N GLY A 55 -2.20 7.10 -11.75
CA GLY A 55 -1.47 8.35 -11.99
C GLY A 55 -2.06 9.55 -11.28
N GLY A 56 -1.34 10.68 -11.32
CA GLY A 56 -1.75 11.91 -10.66
C GLY A 56 -1.66 11.88 -9.13
N ALA A 57 -2.18 12.90 -8.50
CA ALA A 57 -2.21 12.99 -7.04
C ALA A 57 -3.35 12.15 -6.46
N TYR A 58 -3.04 11.31 -5.47
CA TYR A 58 -4.06 10.58 -4.71
C TYR A 58 -4.98 11.55 -3.96
N ASN A 59 -6.29 11.42 -4.16
CA ASN A 59 -7.25 12.34 -3.55
C ASN A 59 -7.72 11.84 -2.18
N TRP A 60 -7.00 12.22 -1.15
CA TRP A 60 -7.31 11.87 0.24
C TRP A 60 -8.65 12.39 0.74
N ASN A 61 -9.17 13.48 0.15
CA ASN A 61 -10.45 14.09 0.56
C ASN A 61 -11.66 13.29 0.10
N THR A 62 -11.49 12.35 -0.84
CA THR A 62 -12.58 11.46 -1.29
C THR A 62 -13.20 10.69 -0.13
N PHE A 63 -12.43 10.42 0.92
CA PHE A 63 -12.86 9.63 2.09
C PHE A 63 -13.38 10.45 3.27
N ASP A 64 -13.57 11.74 3.14
CA ASP A 64 -13.98 12.59 4.26
C ASP A 64 -15.32 12.11 4.85
N GLY A 65 -15.27 11.69 6.14
CA GLY A 65 -16.42 11.19 6.88
C GLY A 65 -16.76 9.70 6.70
N GLY A 66 -16.03 9.00 5.83
CA GLY A 66 -16.33 7.61 5.44
C GLY A 66 -17.36 7.53 4.31
N ILE A 67 -17.10 6.72 3.31
CA ILE A 67 -17.91 6.59 2.10
C ILE A 67 -18.17 5.13 1.75
N LEU A 68 -19.27 4.86 1.07
CA LEU A 68 -19.44 3.62 0.32
C LEU A 68 -18.59 3.68 -0.94
N LEU A 69 -18.11 2.52 -1.37
CA LEU A 69 -17.32 2.36 -2.57
C LEU A 69 -18.12 1.65 -3.65
N GLU A 70 -17.96 2.07 -4.88
CA GLU A 70 -18.45 1.37 -6.07
C GLU A 70 -17.28 0.78 -6.84
N ILE A 71 -17.48 -0.43 -7.34
CA ILE A 71 -16.46 -1.23 -8.02
C ILE A 71 -17.01 -1.75 -9.33
N ALA A 72 -16.27 -1.59 -10.43
CA ALA A 72 -16.57 -2.20 -11.72
C ALA A 72 -15.28 -2.46 -12.51
N SER A 73 -15.36 -3.38 -13.45
CA SER A 73 -14.31 -3.61 -14.46
C SER A 73 -14.62 -2.88 -15.76
N ASP A 74 -13.61 -2.53 -16.55
CA ASP A 74 -13.82 -2.08 -17.94
C ASP A 74 -14.05 -3.25 -18.92
N ASP A 75 -13.90 -4.50 -18.48
CA ASP A 75 -14.33 -5.68 -19.20
C ASP A 75 -15.72 -6.16 -18.71
N ASN A 76 -16.60 -6.47 -19.65
CA ASN A 76 -17.98 -6.88 -19.32
C ASN A 76 -18.12 -8.34 -18.90
N THR A 77 -17.07 -9.13 -18.99
CA THR A 77 -17.05 -10.56 -18.64
C THR A 77 -16.50 -10.81 -17.23
N ASP A 78 -15.83 -9.84 -16.62
CA ASP A 78 -15.31 -9.97 -15.26
C ASP A 78 -16.44 -10.15 -14.24
N ALA A 79 -16.41 -11.27 -13.54
CA ALA A 79 -17.39 -11.64 -12.52
C ALA A 79 -16.73 -12.19 -11.24
N GLU A 80 -15.41 -12.11 -11.19
CA GLU A 80 -14.57 -12.63 -10.13
C GLU A 80 -14.78 -11.86 -8.82
N GLU A 81 -14.31 -12.46 -7.73
CA GLU A 81 -14.35 -11.82 -6.42
C GLU A 81 -13.19 -10.86 -6.23
N ILE A 82 -13.52 -9.67 -5.74
CA ILE A 82 -12.55 -8.68 -5.29
C ILE A 82 -12.62 -8.51 -3.78
N THR A 83 -11.49 -8.54 -3.10
CA THR A 83 -11.40 -8.21 -1.69
C THR A 83 -10.83 -6.80 -1.49
N LEU A 84 -11.59 -5.97 -0.78
CA LEU A 84 -11.21 -4.62 -0.36
C LEU A 84 -10.62 -4.66 1.04
N VAL A 85 -9.51 -3.97 1.25
CA VAL A 85 -8.85 -3.85 2.56
C VAL A 85 -8.64 -2.37 2.89
N GLY A 86 -9.19 -1.95 4.02
CA GLY A 86 -9.16 -0.55 4.41
C GLY A 86 -9.45 -0.32 5.89
N LEU A 87 -9.85 0.91 6.21
CA LEU A 87 -10.19 1.34 7.56
C LEU A 87 -11.63 1.85 7.61
N ASP A 88 -12.34 1.51 8.68
CA ASP A 88 -13.65 2.07 9.02
C ASP A 88 -13.53 3.50 9.59
N SER A 89 -14.67 4.14 9.87
CA SER A 89 -14.72 5.49 10.44
C SER A 89 -14.08 5.61 11.84
N SER A 90 -13.86 4.48 12.52
CA SER A 90 -13.16 4.41 13.82
C SER A 90 -11.66 4.08 13.67
N TRP A 91 -11.17 4.00 12.43
CA TRP A 91 -9.80 3.62 12.09
C TRP A 91 -9.46 2.16 12.43
N ASN A 92 -10.45 1.28 12.53
CA ASN A 92 -10.21 -0.14 12.64
C ASN A 92 -10.06 -0.76 11.24
N ARG A 93 -9.20 -1.76 11.13
CA ARG A 93 -9.08 -2.55 9.90
C ARG A 93 -10.39 -3.26 9.59
N GLN A 94 -10.74 -3.24 8.33
CA GLN A 94 -11.85 -4.02 7.79
C GLN A 94 -11.52 -4.58 6.42
N THR A 95 -12.18 -5.67 6.10
CA THR A 95 -12.13 -6.32 4.79
C THR A 95 -13.55 -6.61 4.33
N GLU A 96 -13.75 -6.58 3.02
CA GLU A 96 -15.02 -6.95 2.39
C GLU A 96 -14.73 -7.60 1.05
N THR A 97 -15.41 -8.68 0.74
CA THR A 97 -15.31 -9.35 -0.55
C THR A 97 -16.63 -9.18 -1.31
N LEU A 98 -16.53 -8.81 -2.57
CA LEU A 98 -17.63 -8.52 -3.47
C LEU A 98 -17.42 -9.26 -4.79
N SER A 99 -18.47 -9.75 -5.42
CA SER A 99 -18.40 -10.27 -6.79
C SER A 99 -18.59 -9.12 -7.78
N LEU A 100 -17.72 -9.03 -8.78
CA LEU A 100 -17.87 -8.10 -9.88
C LEU A 100 -19.11 -8.43 -10.73
N ASN A 101 -19.62 -7.44 -11.44
CA ASN A 101 -20.69 -7.57 -12.41
C ASN A 101 -20.30 -6.86 -13.73
N GLY A 102 -19.12 -7.21 -14.23
CA GLY A 102 -18.54 -6.62 -15.42
C GLY A 102 -18.46 -5.09 -15.30
N GLN A 103 -19.01 -4.41 -16.28
CA GLN A 103 -19.05 -2.95 -16.39
C GLN A 103 -20.14 -2.28 -15.52
N THR A 104 -20.96 -3.07 -14.82
CA THR A 104 -22.01 -2.54 -13.94
C THR A 104 -21.46 -2.39 -12.52
N PRO A 105 -21.44 -1.18 -11.95
CA PRO A 105 -20.89 -0.96 -10.61
C PRO A 105 -21.65 -1.77 -9.53
N VAL A 106 -20.88 -2.34 -8.61
CA VAL A 106 -21.35 -3.00 -7.39
C VAL A 106 -20.94 -2.16 -6.21
N THR A 107 -21.87 -1.89 -5.29
CA THR A 107 -21.63 -1.03 -4.13
C THR A 107 -21.22 -1.86 -2.91
N SER A 108 -20.21 -1.40 -2.18
CA SER A 108 -19.80 -1.98 -0.90
C SER A 108 -20.90 -1.88 0.16
N SER A 109 -20.96 -2.84 1.07
CA SER A 109 -21.84 -2.78 2.24
C SER A 109 -21.21 -1.99 3.39
N ASN A 110 -19.88 -1.99 3.46
CA ASN A 110 -19.11 -1.27 4.46
C ASN A 110 -18.76 0.14 3.98
N THR A 111 -18.74 1.11 4.90
CA THR A 111 -18.18 2.44 4.66
C THR A 111 -16.69 2.45 4.94
N TYR A 112 -15.93 3.14 4.09
CA TYR A 112 -14.48 3.22 4.17
C TYR A 112 -14.02 4.65 4.49
N LEU A 113 -13.21 4.79 5.53
CA LEU A 113 -12.45 6.01 5.81
C LEU A 113 -11.14 6.04 5.00
N ARG A 114 -10.57 4.86 4.70
CA ARG A 114 -9.38 4.66 3.86
C ARG A 114 -9.47 3.31 3.15
N LEU A 115 -9.01 3.28 1.91
CA LEU A 115 -8.76 2.05 1.17
C LEU A 115 -7.27 2.02 0.82
N TYR A 116 -6.56 0.99 1.21
CA TYR A 116 -5.14 0.90 0.95
C TYR A 116 -4.72 -0.38 0.20
N SER A 117 -5.66 -1.28 -0.02
CA SER A 117 -5.43 -2.44 -0.90
C SER A 117 -6.76 -2.97 -1.42
N ALA A 118 -6.75 -3.45 -2.65
CA ALA A 118 -7.78 -4.29 -3.21
C ALA A 118 -7.09 -5.34 -4.11
N TYR A 119 -7.62 -6.55 -4.16
CA TYR A 119 -7.03 -7.64 -4.92
C TYR A 119 -8.08 -8.65 -5.35
N ASN A 120 -7.76 -9.37 -6.42
CA ASN A 120 -8.50 -10.53 -6.86
C ASN A 120 -8.41 -11.63 -5.81
N SER A 121 -9.54 -12.11 -5.33
CA SER A 121 -9.61 -13.22 -4.36
C SER A 121 -10.16 -14.51 -4.96
N ASP A 122 -10.39 -14.52 -6.27
CA ASP A 122 -10.83 -15.70 -7.02
C ASP A 122 -9.61 -16.46 -7.59
N SER A 123 -9.88 -17.59 -8.24
CA SER A 123 -8.92 -18.42 -8.96
C SER A 123 -8.79 -18.09 -10.45
N VAL A 124 -9.62 -17.18 -10.95
CA VAL A 124 -9.64 -16.68 -12.32
C VAL A 124 -9.13 -15.24 -12.32
N ASP A 125 -8.29 -14.90 -13.27
CA ASP A 125 -7.73 -13.56 -13.41
C ASP A 125 -8.79 -12.58 -13.94
N PHE A 126 -8.70 -11.31 -13.53
CA PHE A 126 -9.43 -10.22 -14.19
C PHE A 126 -8.89 -10.04 -15.62
N GLU A 127 -9.79 -9.84 -16.57
CA GLU A 127 -9.44 -9.53 -17.97
C GLU A 127 -9.30 -8.02 -18.21
N GLY A 128 -10.09 -7.20 -17.48
CA GLY A 128 -10.10 -5.75 -17.57
C GLY A 128 -9.42 -5.06 -16.39
N ASN A 129 -9.29 -3.72 -16.50
CA ASN A 129 -8.94 -2.91 -15.34
C ASN A 129 -10.12 -2.82 -14.39
N VAL A 130 -9.90 -3.08 -13.12
CA VAL A 130 -10.92 -2.92 -12.09
C VAL A 130 -10.72 -1.60 -11.37
N TYR A 131 -11.76 -0.78 -11.33
CA TYR A 131 -11.76 0.52 -10.67
C TYR A 131 -12.57 0.46 -9.39
N VAL A 132 -12.04 1.11 -8.34
CA VAL A 132 -12.75 1.37 -7.10
C VAL A 132 -12.89 2.88 -6.96
N ALA A 133 -14.11 3.36 -6.83
CA ALA A 133 -14.41 4.78 -6.72
C ALA A 133 -15.45 5.06 -5.64
N ASN A 134 -15.67 6.32 -5.31
CA ASN A 134 -16.73 6.71 -4.39
C ASN A 134 -18.12 6.52 -5.04
N GLU A 135 -19.15 6.32 -4.22
CA GLU A 135 -20.55 6.12 -4.63
C GLU A 135 -21.18 7.29 -5.39
N LEU A 136 -20.51 8.44 -5.45
CA LEU A 136 -20.97 9.62 -6.19
C LEU A 136 -20.44 9.66 -7.62
N SER A 137 -19.64 8.68 -8.01
CA SER A 137 -19.08 8.60 -9.36
C SER A 137 -20.17 8.22 -10.37
N THR A 138 -20.13 8.87 -11.54
CA THR A 138 -20.87 8.37 -12.71
C THR A 138 -19.96 7.42 -13.47
N TRP A 139 -20.52 6.38 -14.07
CA TRP A 139 -19.77 5.32 -14.72
C TRP A 139 -20.12 5.25 -16.24
N SER A 140 -19.13 4.90 -17.03
CA SER A 140 -19.33 4.61 -18.46
C SER A 140 -18.45 3.43 -18.85
N ALA A 141 -19.06 2.35 -19.33
CA ALA A 141 -18.36 1.11 -19.67
C ALA A 141 -17.40 0.65 -18.57
N GLY A 142 -17.84 0.64 -17.31
CA GLY A 142 -17.05 0.20 -16.17
C GLY A 142 -15.97 1.18 -15.69
N VAL A 143 -15.85 2.35 -16.30
CA VAL A 143 -14.85 3.38 -15.95
C VAL A 143 -15.51 4.56 -15.25
N PRO A 144 -15.03 4.98 -14.06
CA PRO A 144 -15.53 6.18 -13.38
C PRO A 144 -15.20 7.43 -14.18
N GLN A 145 -16.18 8.29 -14.38
CA GLN A 145 -16.00 9.55 -15.13
C GLN A 145 -15.44 10.68 -14.27
N LEU A 146 -15.56 10.57 -12.95
CA LEU A 146 -14.95 11.47 -12.00
C LEU A 146 -13.62 10.90 -11.52
N THR A 147 -12.51 11.29 -12.15
CA THR A 147 -11.17 10.78 -11.83
C THR A 147 -10.75 11.06 -10.39
N THR A 148 -11.20 12.19 -9.81
CA THR A 148 -10.95 12.53 -8.40
C THR A 148 -11.73 11.66 -7.41
N GLY A 149 -12.71 10.90 -7.89
CA GLY A 149 -13.46 9.91 -7.09
C GLY A 149 -12.79 8.55 -7.04
N ILE A 150 -11.83 8.26 -7.93
CA ILE A 150 -11.13 6.98 -7.96
C ILE A 150 -10.20 6.89 -6.75
N VAL A 151 -10.26 5.78 -6.04
CA VAL A 151 -9.46 5.51 -4.83
C VAL A 151 -8.55 4.29 -4.99
N ALA A 152 -8.81 3.44 -5.99
CA ALA A 152 -7.93 2.35 -6.38
C ALA A 152 -8.18 1.95 -7.83
N LYS A 153 -7.15 1.41 -8.46
CA LYS A 153 -7.22 0.75 -9.76
C LYS A 153 -6.41 -0.54 -9.68
N ILE A 154 -6.93 -1.60 -10.25
CA ILE A 154 -6.23 -2.88 -10.44
C ILE A 154 -6.02 -3.06 -11.93
N ASP A 155 -4.79 -3.19 -12.33
CA ASP A 155 -4.41 -3.61 -13.67
C ASP A 155 -4.47 -5.15 -13.73
N PRO A 156 -5.02 -5.76 -14.79
CA PRO A 156 -5.11 -7.21 -14.93
C PRO A 156 -3.76 -7.93 -14.90
N LEU A 157 -2.67 -7.23 -15.21
CA LEU A 157 -1.31 -7.78 -15.08
C LEU A 157 -0.95 -8.09 -13.61
N TYR A 158 -1.46 -7.31 -12.66
CA TYR A 158 -1.05 -7.42 -11.25
C TYR A 158 -2.08 -8.08 -10.35
N GLN A 159 -3.33 -8.18 -10.78
CA GLN A 159 -4.45 -8.76 -10.01
C GLN A 159 -4.66 -8.15 -8.61
N GLN A 160 -4.02 -7.01 -8.36
CA GLN A 160 -4.09 -6.25 -7.11
C GLN A 160 -3.71 -4.79 -7.34
N THR A 161 -4.06 -3.95 -6.39
CA THR A 161 -3.65 -2.54 -6.41
C THR A 161 -2.15 -2.38 -6.30
N THR A 162 -1.58 -1.57 -7.18
CA THR A 162 -0.17 -1.14 -7.14
C THR A 162 -0.11 0.32 -6.71
N GLN A 163 -0.37 0.57 -5.42
CA GLN A 163 -0.41 1.91 -4.84
C GLN A 163 0.44 2.00 -3.57
N ALA A 164 1.33 2.98 -3.50
CA ALA A 164 2.24 3.21 -2.38
C ALA A 164 1.61 4.05 -1.24
N VAL A 165 0.31 4.33 -1.31
CA VAL A 165 -0.42 4.98 -0.22
C VAL A 165 -0.79 3.98 0.86
N TYR A 166 -0.77 4.42 2.12
CA TYR A 166 -1.13 3.59 3.26
C TYR A 166 -1.67 4.43 4.41
N SER A 167 -2.43 3.82 5.31
CA SER A 167 -2.90 4.47 6.53
C SER A 167 -2.81 3.52 7.71
N THR A 168 -2.25 4.00 8.81
CA THR A 168 -2.19 3.24 10.06
C THR A 168 -3.52 3.29 10.80
N GLY A 169 -3.91 2.17 11.40
CA GLY A 169 -5.13 2.04 12.19
C GLY A 169 -5.07 2.74 13.56
N ALA A 170 -6.18 2.66 14.31
CA ALA A 170 -6.33 3.31 15.62
C ALA A 170 -5.35 2.78 16.69
N ARG A 171 -4.90 1.54 16.55
CA ARG A 171 -4.02 0.84 17.48
C ARG A 171 -2.72 0.38 16.84
N GLU A 172 -2.39 0.94 15.70
CA GLU A 172 -1.30 0.51 14.84
C GLU A 172 -0.19 1.56 14.80
N ARG A 173 1.06 1.12 14.85
CA ARG A 173 2.23 1.93 14.58
C ARG A 173 3.10 1.23 13.54
N LEU A 174 3.56 1.99 12.55
CA LEU A 174 4.41 1.44 11.49
C LEU A 174 5.85 1.95 11.65
N TYR A 175 6.82 1.05 11.50
CA TYR A 175 8.25 1.31 11.51
C TYR A 175 8.81 0.98 10.14
N ILE A 176 9.06 1.99 9.31
CA ILE A 176 9.58 1.81 7.94
C ILE A 176 11.11 1.74 7.99
N TYR A 177 11.68 0.65 7.47
CA TYR A 177 13.13 0.42 7.46
C TYR A 177 13.73 0.62 6.07
N ASN A 178 13.02 0.22 5.03
CA ASN A 178 13.54 0.21 3.67
C ASN A 178 12.61 0.97 2.74
N PHE A 179 13.26 1.65 1.80
CA PHE A 179 12.63 2.37 0.72
C PHE A 179 13.38 2.01 -0.56
N ILE A 180 12.70 1.48 -1.57
CA ILE A 180 13.31 0.90 -2.76
C ILE A 180 12.64 1.50 -4.00
N PRO A 181 13.08 2.66 -4.44
CA PRO A 181 12.64 3.25 -5.69
C PRO A 181 13.32 2.57 -6.88
N ASN A 182 12.62 2.49 -8.00
CA ASN A 182 13.14 1.96 -9.25
C ASN A 182 12.53 2.69 -10.45
N THR A 183 13.35 2.96 -11.45
CA THR A 183 12.93 3.55 -12.73
C THR A 183 13.42 2.69 -13.89
N ASN A 184 12.64 2.61 -14.97
CA ASN A 184 12.95 1.79 -16.14
C ASN A 184 13.85 2.49 -17.18
N ASN A 185 14.18 3.77 -16.98
CA ASN A 185 14.97 4.59 -17.90
C ASN A 185 16.01 5.40 -17.15
N ALA A 186 17.03 5.89 -17.88
CA ALA A 186 18.04 6.83 -17.39
C ALA A 186 17.45 8.22 -17.02
N ASN A 187 16.25 8.25 -16.44
CA ASN A 187 15.58 9.46 -15.99
C ASN A 187 15.82 9.67 -14.52
N GLU A 188 16.16 10.90 -14.16
CA GLU A 188 16.23 11.31 -12.77
C GLU A 188 14.83 11.51 -12.21
N VAL A 189 14.53 10.87 -11.08
CA VAL A 189 13.25 10.98 -10.38
C VAL A 189 13.48 11.44 -8.95
N ARG A 190 12.75 12.45 -8.53
CA ARG A 190 12.75 12.95 -7.14
C ARG A 190 11.53 12.46 -6.42
N CYS A 191 11.73 11.79 -5.29
CA CYS A 191 10.66 11.25 -4.45
C CYS A 191 10.64 11.88 -3.08
N VAL A 192 9.45 12.09 -2.54
CA VAL A 192 9.22 12.58 -1.18
C VAL A 192 8.20 11.66 -0.50
N LEU A 193 8.57 11.10 0.63
CA LEU A 193 7.63 10.42 1.51
C LEU A 193 7.01 11.46 2.46
N TYR A 194 5.70 11.54 2.42
CA TYR A 194 4.90 12.40 3.30
C TYR A 194 4.15 11.57 4.32
N VAL A 195 4.06 12.10 5.52
CA VAL A 195 3.18 11.57 6.58
C VAL A 195 2.25 12.68 7.04
N ARG A 196 0.97 12.35 7.17
CA ARG A 196 -0.06 13.18 7.79
C ARG A 196 -0.58 12.48 9.02
N GLU A 197 -0.23 12.98 10.20
CA GLU A 197 -0.80 12.52 11.46
C GLU A 197 -2.27 12.97 11.57
N PHE A 198 -3.06 12.27 12.39
CA PHE A 198 -4.46 12.57 12.61
C PHE A 198 -4.67 14.05 12.99
N GLY A 199 -5.56 14.72 12.25
CA GLY A 199 -5.86 16.14 12.42
C GLY A 199 -4.75 17.09 11.93
N GLY A 200 -3.68 16.58 11.32
CA GLY A 200 -2.56 17.36 10.81
C GLY A 200 -2.59 17.59 9.30
N VAL A 201 -1.45 18.00 8.79
CA VAL A 201 -1.18 18.18 7.35
C VAL A 201 -0.04 17.25 6.91
N PHE A 202 0.04 16.95 5.64
CA PHE A 202 1.16 16.19 5.07
C PHE A 202 2.49 16.92 5.26
N ARG A 203 3.45 16.26 5.90
CA ARG A 203 4.81 16.76 6.11
C ARG A 203 5.81 15.80 5.51
N ALA A 204 6.78 16.33 4.80
CA ALA A 204 7.88 15.54 4.26
C ALA A 204 8.70 14.94 5.41
N GLN A 205 8.90 13.63 5.36
CA GLN A 205 9.70 12.87 6.31
C GLN A 205 11.02 12.41 5.68
N PHE A 206 10.99 12.20 4.38
CA PHE A 206 12.11 11.67 3.65
C PHE A 206 12.10 12.21 2.22
N LEU A 207 13.26 12.56 1.70
CA LEU A 207 13.48 13.03 0.32
C LEU A 207 14.62 12.23 -0.28
N ASP A 208 14.42 11.71 -1.48
CA ASP A 208 15.45 11.03 -2.24
C ASP A 208 15.39 11.35 -3.74
N MET A 209 16.52 11.13 -4.40
CA MET A 209 16.66 11.23 -5.85
C MET A 209 17.19 9.93 -6.38
N VAL A 210 16.51 9.39 -7.37
CA VAL A 210 16.92 8.18 -8.10
C VAL A 210 17.48 8.61 -9.44
N ASN A 211 18.73 8.25 -9.71
CA ASN A 211 19.40 8.56 -10.95
C ASN A 211 19.67 7.27 -11.73
N ASP A 212 19.51 7.35 -13.05
CA ASP A 212 20.03 6.43 -14.06
C ASP A 212 19.85 4.93 -13.76
N ASP A 213 18.84 4.28 -14.35
CA ASP A 213 18.66 2.80 -14.38
C ASP A 213 18.98 2.08 -13.05
N SER A 214 18.96 2.79 -11.94
CA SER A 214 19.35 2.26 -10.66
C SER A 214 18.15 1.96 -9.79
N SER A 215 18.09 0.75 -9.25
CA SER A 215 17.35 0.48 -8.03
C SER A 215 18.25 0.82 -6.84
N ALA A 216 17.89 1.83 -6.08
CA ALA A 216 18.57 2.11 -4.83
C ALA A 216 17.84 1.41 -3.68
N VAL A 217 18.55 0.65 -2.86
CA VAL A 217 17.99 0.16 -1.60
C VAL A 217 18.42 1.11 -0.49
N ILE A 218 17.49 1.93 -0.03
CA ILE A 218 17.74 2.86 1.07
C ILE A 218 17.30 2.16 2.35
N THR A 219 18.26 1.77 3.15
CA THR A 219 18.04 1.13 4.44
C THR A 219 18.41 2.09 5.57
N SER A 220 17.48 2.32 6.48
CA SER A 220 17.77 3.12 7.67
C SER A 220 18.03 2.23 8.89
N ALA A 221 19.14 2.47 9.59
CA ALA A 221 19.41 1.84 10.87
C ALA A 221 18.41 2.26 11.96
N ILE A 222 17.81 3.44 11.81
CA ILE A 222 16.74 3.97 12.66
C ILE A 222 15.49 4.04 11.79
N PRO A 223 14.43 3.27 12.08
CA PRO A 223 13.23 3.29 11.26
C PRO A 223 12.51 4.63 11.33
N LEU A 224 11.87 5.01 10.22
CA LEU A 224 10.86 6.06 10.26
C LEU A 224 9.65 5.53 11.05
N VAL A 225 9.28 6.22 12.10
CA VAL A 225 8.12 5.87 12.94
C VAL A 225 6.89 6.64 12.44
N VAL A 226 5.88 5.91 12.00
CA VAL A 226 4.57 6.45 11.62
C VAL A 226 3.59 6.16 12.76
N PRO A 227 3.03 7.20 13.41
CA PRO A 227 2.08 7.04 14.50
C PRO A 227 0.76 6.40 14.04
N GLN A 228 -0.07 6.01 15.00
CA GLN A 228 -1.45 5.60 14.74
C GLN A 228 -2.26 6.70 14.03
N LYS A 229 -3.27 6.27 13.24
CA LYS A 229 -4.19 7.17 12.51
C LYS A 229 -3.45 8.17 11.62
N SER A 230 -2.39 7.72 10.96
CA SER A 230 -1.59 8.54 10.07
C SER A 230 -1.71 8.05 8.64
N ASP A 231 -1.71 8.97 7.71
CA ASP A 231 -1.68 8.69 6.27
C ASP A 231 -0.26 8.82 5.73
N ILE A 232 0.13 7.93 4.85
CA ILE A 232 1.41 7.91 4.13
C ILE A 232 1.14 8.10 2.65
N ASP A 233 1.80 9.06 2.04
CA ASP A 233 1.76 9.31 0.60
C ASP A 233 3.19 9.46 0.08
N VAL A 234 3.55 8.66 -0.89
CA VAL A 234 4.83 8.85 -1.57
C VAL A 234 4.56 9.51 -2.90
N LYS A 235 5.12 10.69 -3.07
CA LYS A 235 4.99 11.49 -4.28
C LYS A 235 6.32 11.63 -4.97
N CYS A 236 6.33 11.38 -6.27
CA CYS A 236 7.51 11.53 -7.09
C CYS A 236 7.26 12.46 -8.27
N LEU A 237 8.35 13.01 -8.80
CA LEU A 237 8.39 13.88 -9.95
C LEU A 237 9.53 13.42 -10.84
N SER A 238 9.27 13.20 -12.12
CA SER A 238 10.34 13.02 -13.10
C SER A 238 11.05 14.35 -13.37
N ILE A 239 12.38 14.33 -13.39
CA ILE A 239 13.16 15.51 -13.80
C ILE A 239 13.24 15.61 -15.31
N SER A 240 13.12 14.48 -16.02
CA SER A 240 13.11 14.44 -17.48
C SER A 240 12.28 13.28 -18.00
N GLY A 241 11.47 13.52 -19.04
CA GLY A 241 10.64 12.48 -19.66
C GLY A 241 9.49 12.00 -18.75
N THR A 242 8.89 10.89 -19.16
CA THR A 242 7.76 10.22 -18.49
C THR A 242 8.13 8.75 -18.22
N PRO A 243 8.97 8.46 -17.22
CA PRO A 243 9.38 7.10 -16.92
C PRO A 243 8.25 6.29 -16.29
N ILE A 244 8.31 4.97 -16.47
CA ILE A 244 7.65 4.04 -15.57
C ILE A 244 8.44 4.04 -14.26
N PHE A 245 7.78 4.34 -13.17
CA PHE A 245 8.39 4.40 -11.87
C PHE A 245 7.69 3.46 -10.90
N SER A 246 8.46 2.65 -10.20
CA SER A 246 7.97 1.78 -9.14
C SER A 246 8.65 2.06 -7.83
N LEU A 247 7.93 1.82 -6.75
CA LEU A 247 8.41 2.03 -5.41
C LEU A 247 7.94 0.92 -4.49
N ASN A 248 8.88 0.40 -3.71
CA ASN A 248 8.55 -0.49 -2.60
C ASN A 248 9.03 0.15 -1.29
N TYR A 249 8.26 -0.01 -0.23
CA TYR A 249 8.74 0.19 1.13
C TYR A 249 8.24 -0.91 2.03
N ASN A 250 9.02 -1.24 3.03
CA ASN A 250 8.66 -2.26 3.99
C ASN A 250 9.00 -1.84 5.42
N GLY A 251 8.32 -2.46 6.35
CA GLY A 251 8.45 -2.13 7.75
C GLY A 251 7.78 -3.14 8.66
N LEU A 252 7.90 -2.90 9.95
CA LEU A 252 7.15 -3.59 10.99
C LEU A 252 5.91 -2.79 11.35
N GLN A 253 4.78 -3.45 11.29
CA GLN A 253 3.53 -2.96 11.82
C GLN A 253 3.30 -3.61 13.18
N ILE A 254 3.07 -2.78 14.19
CA ILE A 254 2.88 -3.23 15.57
C ILE A 254 1.54 -2.69 16.09
N ASP A 255 0.68 -3.62 16.52
CA ASP A 255 -0.58 -3.32 17.19
C ASP A 255 -0.37 -3.33 18.71
N TYR A 256 -1.01 -2.39 19.45
CA TYR A 256 -0.88 -2.26 20.92
C TYR A 256 -2.17 -1.77 21.58
#